data_130651675fb1586b02ac86fce6126daf
#
_entry.id   130651675fb1586b02ac86fce6126daf
#
_cell.length_a   1.000
_cell.length_b   1.000
_cell.length_c   1.000
_cell.angle_alpha   90.00
_cell.angle_beta   90.00
_cell.angle_gamma   90.00
#
_symmetry.space_group_name_H-M   'P 1'
#
loop_
_entity.id
_entity.type
_entity.pdbx_description
1 polymer ?
#
loop_
_entity_poly.entity_id
_entity_poly.type
_entity_poly.pdbx_seq_one_letter_code
_entity_poly.pdbx_strand_id
1 'polypeptide(L)'
;MNYESALEYIHAVQWAGHKPGLSRTRTLLAALGDPHKRLRFVHVAGTNGKGSTAAMLASCLQAAGYRVGLYTSPFINRFNERIQVNGEQIPDDALVRLVERVRPAADAMADVPTEFEIITALGMLWFAEEKCDIVVLEVGLGGTLDSTNVIDPPECAVITALGMDHVKELGPTIADIAAAKAGIIKPGSPVVSYGGVPEADAVIARVAREQNAPLTVVDLSRLKVEGGDLDAVTFDFDGLDGVRLPLIGSYQPKNAALAITALRVLRGRGWNIPDSAIRTGLERVSWPGRFELLRHSPAFLLDGSHNAHGMRATVQSLRDRFPGQKFVFLLSIMADKDVGEMLALLLPLAKRFVTVAAHTPRAMPAETLAEHIRARGGKAEAAADIPAGVARAVELGGDSPVCALGTLYFSGDVRQAFARLTAE
;
A
#
# COMPACT_ATOMS: atom_id res chain seq x y z
N MET A 1 5.18 5.52 29.75
CA MET A 1 5.48 6.57 28.72
C MET A 1 4.17 7.09 28.16
N ASN A 2 4.17 8.25 27.42
CA ASN A 2 3.00 8.70 26.68
C ASN A 2 3.10 8.29 25.20
N TYR A 3 2.08 8.59 24.38
CA TYR A 3 2.03 8.21 22.96
C TYR A 3 3.17 8.85 22.16
N GLU A 4 3.46 10.14 22.36
CA GLU A 4 4.54 10.85 21.68
C GLU A 4 5.89 10.20 21.97
N SER A 5 6.17 9.92 23.25
CA SER A 5 7.42 9.24 23.66
C SER A 5 7.53 7.81 23.12
N ALA A 6 6.40 7.14 22.91
CA ALA A 6 6.40 5.83 22.27
C ALA A 6 6.77 5.92 20.78
N LEU A 7 6.23 6.91 20.06
CA LEU A 7 6.59 7.17 18.68
C LEU A 7 8.04 7.63 18.55
N GLU A 8 8.50 8.54 19.44
CA GLU A 8 9.91 8.96 19.49
C GLU A 8 10.85 7.75 19.64
N TYR A 9 10.53 6.81 20.53
CA TYR A 9 11.31 5.58 20.67
C TYR A 9 11.34 4.76 19.38
N ILE A 10 10.19 4.54 18.74
CA ILE A 10 10.12 3.79 17.49
C ILE A 10 10.96 4.46 16.40
N HIS A 11 10.88 5.78 16.27
CA HIS A 11 11.56 6.53 15.20
C HIS A 11 13.02 6.84 15.52
N ALA A 12 13.43 6.86 16.81
CA ALA A 12 14.80 7.12 17.24
C ALA A 12 15.77 5.97 16.91
N VAL A 13 15.25 4.78 16.65
CA VAL A 13 16.02 3.70 16.07
C VAL A 13 16.35 4.12 14.64
N GLN A 14 17.35 4.99 14.54
CA GLN A 14 17.75 5.61 13.28
C GLN A 14 17.88 4.56 12.20
N TRP A 15 17.35 4.91 11.07
CA TRP A 15 17.52 4.23 9.81
C TRP A 15 19.01 4.13 9.47
N ALA A 16 19.68 3.18 10.09
CA ALA A 16 21.08 2.85 9.84
C ALA A 16 21.23 2.17 8.46
N GLY A 17 20.42 2.63 7.46
CA GLY A 17 20.32 2.03 6.16
C GLY A 17 19.46 0.75 6.17
N HIS A 18 19.22 0.20 4.97
CA HIS A 18 18.61 -1.11 4.80
C HIS A 18 19.54 -2.19 5.36
N LYS A 19 19.16 -2.81 6.47
CA LYS A 19 19.87 -3.96 7.06
C LYS A 19 19.12 -5.25 6.70
N PRO A 20 19.41 -5.89 5.56
CA PRO A 20 18.71 -7.10 5.16
C PRO A 20 19.00 -8.25 6.14
N GLY A 21 17.98 -9.05 6.40
CA GLY A 21 18.10 -10.25 7.24
C GLY A 21 16.95 -10.40 8.23
N LEU A 22 16.64 -11.65 8.58
CA LEU A 22 15.52 -12.00 9.47
C LEU A 22 15.97 -12.30 10.90
N SER A 23 17.28 -12.36 11.15
CA SER A 23 17.84 -12.79 12.45
C SER A 23 17.40 -11.87 13.58
N ARG A 24 17.51 -10.53 13.41
CA ARG A 24 17.10 -9.57 14.43
C ARG A 24 15.62 -9.68 14.77
N THR A 25 14.75 -9.74 13.75
CA THR A 25 13.30 -9.89 13.96
C THR A 25 13.00 -11.20 14.69
N ARG A 26 13.64 -12.31 14.32
CA ARG A 26 13.48 -13.60 15.00
C ARG A 26 13.94 -13.55 16.45
N THR A 27 15.10 -12.95 16.71
CA THR A 27 15.63 -12.80 18.08
C THR A 27 14.68 -11.95 18.93
N LEU A 28 14.19 -10.83 18.39
CA LEU A 28 13.24 -9.97 19.10
C LEU A 28 11.93 -10.70 19.39
N LEU A 29 11.35 -11.38 18.40
CA LEU A 29 10.10 -12.13 18.57
C LEU A 29 10.26 -13.30 19.56
N ALA A 30 11.40 -14.00 19.55
CA ALA A 30 11.70 -15.05 20.52
C ALA A 30 11.75 -14.52 21.95
N ALA A 31 12.40 -13.35 22.16
CA ALA A 31 12.41 -12.68 23.47
C ALA A 31 11.01 -12.24 23.93
N LEU A 32 10.08 -12.04 22.98
CA LEU A 32 8.69 -11.68 23.25
C LEU A 32 7.73 -12.90 23.33
N GLY A 33 8.26 -14.12 23.27
CA GLY A 33 7.49 -15.36 23.38
C GLY A 33 6.85 -15.83 22.07
N ASP A 34 7.46 -15.51 20.94
CA ASP A 34 7.08 -15.96 19.59
C ASP A 34 5.58 -15.72 19.26
N PRO A 35 5.02 -14.52 19.43
CA PRO A 35 3.59 -14.29 19.27
C PRO A 35 3.08 -14.67 17.88
N HIS A 36 3.91 -14.51 16.84
CA HIS A 36 3.59 -14.82 15.45
C HIS A 36 3.30 -16.32 15.20
N LYS A 37 3.84 -17.22 15.99
CA LYS A 37 3.62 -18.67 15.86
C LYS A 37 2.20 -19.11 16.21
N ARG A 38 1.41 -18.23 16.84
CA ARG A 38 0.01 -18.49 17.22
C ARG A 38 -0.99 -17.91 16.21
N LEU A 39 -0.50 -17.26 15.14
CA LEU A 39 -1.29 -16.55 14.16
C LEU A 39 -1.29 -17.26 12.82
N ARG A 40 -2.33 -17.06 12.03
CA ARG A 40 -2.42 -17.49 10.63
C ARG A 40 -2.35 -16.27 9.73
N PHE A 41 -1.75 -16.40 8.55
CA PHE A 41 -1.46 -15.25 7.71
C PHE A 41 -1.92 -15.41 6.26
N VAL A 42 -2.40 -14.30 5.68
CA VAL A 42 -2.32 -14.05 4.25
C VAL A 42 -1.17 -13.06 4.04
N HIS A 43 -0.12 -13.46 3.34
CA HIS A 43 1.08 -12.65 3.17
C HIS A 43 1.08 -11.98 1.80
N VAL A 44 1.14 -10.65 1.74
CA VAL A 44 0.94 -9.87 0.52
C VAL A 44 2.21 -9.12 0.13
N ALA A 45 2.82 -9.51 -1.00
CA ALA A 45 3.96 -8.81 -1.60
C ALA A 45 3.58 -8.26 -2.98
N GLY A 46 4.41 -7.38 -3.53
CA GLY A 46 4.23 -6.80 -4.85
C GLY A 46 4.88 -5.43 -4.98
N THR A 47 4.83 -4.85 -6.16
CA THR A 47 5.28 -3.47 -6.36
C THR A 47 4.15 -2.50 -6.04
N ASN A 48 3.04 -2.58 -6.74
CA ASN A 48 1.86 -1.75 -6.55
C ASN A 48 0.62 -2.59 -6.24
N GLY A 49 -0.36 -2.00 -5.52
CA GLY A 49 -1.62 -2.65 -5.17
C GLY A 49 -1.60 -3.47 -3.88
N LYS A 50 -0.45 -3.61 -3.18
CA LYS A 50 -0.36 -4.37 -1.92
C LYS A 50 -1.41 -3.95 -0.89
N GLY A 51 -1.38 -2.68 -0.46
CA GLY A 51 -2.29 -2.16 0.56
C GLY A 51 -3.76 -2.23 0.15
N SER A 52 -4.10 -1.90 -1.12
CA SER A 52 -5.48 -2.03 -1.62
C SER A 52 -5.97 -3.48 -1.59
N THR A 53 -5.14 -4.43 -2.05
CA THR A 53 -5.45 -5.86 -2.03
C THR A 53 -5.56 -6.37 -0.59
N ALA A 54 -4.66 -5.94 0.29
CA ALA A 54 -4.70 -6.30 1.71
C ALA A 54 -5.98 -5.79 2.40
N ALA A 55 -6.38 -4.54 2.12
CA ALA A 55 -7.62 -3.98 2.65
C ALA A 55 -8.87 -4.73 2.14
N MET A 56 -8.92 -5.08 0.84
CA MET A 56 -10.00 -5.88 0.27
C MET A 56 -10.09 -7.27 0.91
N LEU A 57 -8.95 -7.95 1.07
CA LEU A 57 -8.87 -9.26 1.74
C LEU A 57 -9.37 -9.17 3.19
N ALA A 58 -8.87 -8.18 3.95
CA ALA A 58 -9.27 -8.00 5.34
C ALA A 58 -10.77 -7.69 5.47
N SER A 59 -11.31 -6.81 4.63
CA SER A 59 -12.73 -6.46 4.63
C SER A 59 -13.63 -7.67 4.31
N CYS A 60 -13.24 -8.50 3.33
CA CYS A 60 -14.00 -9.70 2.98
C CYS A 60 -13.93 -10.78 4.07
N LEU A 61 -12.77 -10.99 4.68
CA LEU A 61 -12.60 -11.92 5.79
C LEU A 61 -13.39 -11.48 7.03
N GLN A 62 -13.41 -10.18 7.32
CA GLN A 62 -14.24 -9.60 8.37
C GLN A 62 -15.73 -9.79 8.08
N ALA A 63 -16.17 -9.56 6.83
CA ALA A 63 -17.55 -9.81 6.41
C ALA A 63 -17.94 -11.29 6.49
N ALA A 64 -16.97 -12.20 6.41
CA ALA A 64 -17.18 -13.63 6.64
C ALA A 64 -17.23 -14.02 8.13
N GLY A 65 -17.09 -13.05 9.05
CA GLY A 65 -17.22 -13.23 10.49
C GLY A 65 -15.91 -13.52 11.23
N TYR A 66 -14.76 -13.45 10.58
CA TYR A 66 -13.46 -13.64 11.24
C TYR A 66 -12.99 -12.38 11.96
N ARG A 67 -12.20 -12.58 13.03
CA ARG A 67 -11.43 -11.52 13.67
C ARG A 67 -10.12 -11.34 12.90
N VAL A 68 -10.04 -10.25 12.15
CA VAL A 68 -8.99 -10.04 11.15
C VAL A 68 -8.01 -8.98 11.60
N GLY A 69 -6.73 -9.34 11.69
CA GLY A 69 -5.62 -8.39 11.76
C GLY A 69 -5.27 -7.87 10.37
N LEU A 70 -4.96 -6.58 10.27
CA LEU A 70 -4.42 -5.95 9.05
C LEU A 70 -3.15 -5.19 9.41
N TYR A 71 -2.05 -5.56 8.75
CA TYR A 71 -0.75 -4.90 8.88
C TYR A 71 -0.36 -4.29 7.54
N THR A 72 -0.13 -2.97 7.53
CA THR A 72 0.15 -2.23 6.28
C THR A 72 1.23 -1.16 6.46
N SER A 73 1.84 -0.73 5.34
CA SER A 73 2.85 0.32 5.32
C SER A 73 2.91 1.07 3.97
N PRO A 74 3.28 2.37 3.99
CA PRO A 74 3.33 3.27 5.13
C PRO A 74 1.94 3.70 5.62
N PHE A 75 1.85 4.43 6.72
CA PHE A 75 0.62 5.10 7.15
C PHE A 75 0.41 6.42 6.37
N ILE A 76 -0.80 6.96 6.40
CA ILE A 76 -1.16 8.23 5.74
C ILE A 76 -1.33 9.37 6.74
N ASN A 77 -2.20 9.21 7.73
CA ASN A 77 -2.51 10.27 8.70
C ASN A 77 -1.83 10.05 10.03
N ARG A 78 -1.85 8.81 10.53
CA ARG A 78 -1.29 8.49 11.84
C ARG A 78 -0.67 7.09 11.88
N PHE A 79 0.33 6.95 12.71
CA PHE A 79 1.10 5.70 12.86
C PHE A 79 0.24 4.46 13.08
N ASN A 80 -0.83 4.59 13.87
CA ASN A 80 -1.71 3.49 14.27
C ASN A 80 -2.41 2.79 13.08
N GLU A 81 -2.54 3.47 11.93
CA GLU A 81 -3.08 2.87 10.70
C GLU A 81 -2.33 1.62 10.24
N ARG A 82 -1.07 1.45 10.66
CA ARG A 82 -0.24 0.29 10.31
C ARG A 82 -0.74 -1.02 10.92
N ILE A 83 -1.48 -0.94 12.05
CA ILE A 83 -1.89 -2.10 12.85
C ILE A 83 -3.38 -1.94 13.16
N GLN A 84 -4.20 -2.74 12.51
CA GLN A 84 -5.66 -2.69 12.67
C GLN A 84 -6.22 -4.07 13.00
N VAL A 85 -7.30 -4.11 13.76
CA VAL A 85 -8.11 -5.32 14.00
C VAL A 85 -9.56 -5.00 13.67
N ASN A 86 -10.14 -5.74 12.74
CA ASN A 86 -11.51 -5.51 12.25
C ASN A 86 -11.78 -4.05 11.81
N GLY A 87 -10.79 -3.43 11.15
CA GLY A 87 -10.88 -2.04 10.65
C GLY A 87 -10.60 -0.97 11.70
N GLU A 88 -10.48 -1.34 12.98
CA GLU A 88 -10.12 -0.42 14.05
C GLU A 88 -8.60 -0.36 14.24
N GLN A 89 -8.05 0.85 14.26
CA GLN A 89 -6.63 1.07 14.51
C GLN A 89 -6.27 0.68 15.95
N ILE A 90 -5.03 0.22 16.17
CA ILE A 90 -4.53 -0.02 17.52
C ILE A 90 -4.73 1.23 18.39
N PRO A 91 -5.34 1.15 19.59
CA PRO A 91 -5.48 2.27 20.51
C PRO A 91 -4.13 2.83 20.97
N ASP A 92 -4.08 4.13 21.28
CA ASP A 92 -2.84 4.80 21.69
C ASP A 92 -2.24 4.19 22.97
N ASP A 93 -3.09 3.90 23.95
CA ASP A 93 -2.69 3.26 25.20
C ASP A 93 -2.18 1.81 24.99
N ALA A 94 -2.79 1.07 24.06
CA ALA A 94 -2.32 -0.26 23.69
C ALA A 94 -0.95 -0.19 23.00
N LEU A 95 -0.75 0.77 22.08
CA LEU A 95 0.54 0.98 21.44
C LEU A 95 1.63 1.32 22.48
N VAL A 96 1.34 2.25 23.40
CA VAL A 96 2.26 2.64 24.49
C VAL A 96 2.66 1.41 25.32
N ARG A 97 1.68 0.65 25.78
CA ARG A 97 1.89 -0.57 26.58
C ARG A 97 2.75 -1.61 25.83
N LEU A 98 2.51 -1.79 24.53
CA LEU A 98 3.30 -2.72 23.71
C LEU A 98 4.73 -2.20 23.49
N VAL A 99 4.93 -0.91 23.30
CA VAL A 99 6.28 -0.31 23.20
C VAL A 99 7.03 -0.50 24.51
N GLU A 100 6.40 -0.27 25.67
CA GLU A 100 7.01 -0.51 26.98
C GLU A 100 7.42 -1.98 27.19
N ARG A 101 6.68 -2.92 26.58
CA ARG A 101 7.00 -4.36 26.59
C ARG A 101 8.12 -4.73 25.62
N VAL A 102 8.15 -4.15 24.43
CA VAL A 102 9.14 -4.46 23.37
C VAL A 102 10.49 -3.83 23.67
N ARG A 103 10.50 -2.61 24.19
CA ARG A 103 11.71 -1.81 24.43
C ARG A 103 12.80 -2.54 25.20
N PRO A 104 12.56 -3.16 26.37
CA PRO A 104 13.63 -3.85 27.11
C PRO A 104 14.26 -5.00 26.33
N ALA A 105 13.47 -5.71 25.54
CA ALA A 105 13.97 -6.80 24.69
C ALA A 105 14.79 -6.26 23.51
N ALA A 106 14.35 -5.20 22.87
CA ALA A 106 15.04 -4.56 21.75
C ALA A 106 16.35 -3.89 22.20
N ASP A 107 16.33 -3.16 23.32
CA ASP A 107 17.50 -2.45 23.87
C ASP A 107 18.59 -3.42 24.36
N ALA A 108 18.22 -4.65 24.75
CA ALA A 108 19.17 -5.68 25.18
C ALA A 108 19.86 -6.41 24.01
N MET A 109 19.42 -6.21 22.76
CA MET A 109 20.02 -6.86 21.60
C MET A 109 21.34 -6.22 21.19
N ALA A 110 22.39 -7.04 20.99
CA ALA A 110 23.68 -6.54 20.50
C ALA A 110 23.60 -5.98 19.06
N ASP A 111 22.79 -6.59 18.18
CA ASP A 111 22.44 -6.03 16.87
C ASP A 111 21.03 -5.43 16.97
N VAL A 112 20.98 -4.11 17.15
CA VAL A 112 19.77 -3.35 17.41
C VAL A 112 18.79 -3.52 16.24
N PRO A 113 17.51 -3.87 16.53
CA PRO A 113 16.50 -4.00 15.49
C PRO A 113 16.19 -2.66 14.82
N THR A 114 15.82 -2.69 13.57
CA THR A 114 15.40 -1.51 12.81
C THR A 114 13.99 -1.06 13.23
N GLU A 115 13.62 0.18 12.89
CA GLU A 115 12.27 0.70 13.09
C GLU A 115 11.19 -0.27 12.59
N PHE A 116 11.32 -0.76 11.34
CA PHE A 116 10.33 -1.65 10.74
C PHE A 116 10.27 -3.03 11.43
N GLU A 117 11.39 -3.53 11.96
CA GLU A 117 11.43 -4.77 12.76
C GLU A 117 10.72 -4.60 14.10
N ILE A 118 10.88 -3.44 14.75
CA ILE A 118 10.13 -3.09 15.98
C ILE A 118 8.63 -3.01 15.67
N ILE A 119 8.23 -2.28 14.63
CA ILE A 119 6.82 -2.15 14.23
C ILE A 119 6.21 -3.52 13.92
N THR A 120 6.96 -4.39 13.23
CA THR A 120 6.51 -5.76 12.95
C THR A 120 6.27 -6.54 14.25
N ALA A 121 7.17 -6.45 15.23
CA ALA A 121 7.01 -7.10 16.52
C ALA A 121 5.79 -6.58 17.30
N LEU A 122 5.56 -5.26 17.29
CA LEU A 122 4.37 -4.63 17.88
C LEU A 122 3.08 -5.17 17.25
N GLY A 123 3.02 -5.26 15.92
CA GLY A 123 1.88 -5.83 15.20
C GLY A 123 1.62 -7.29 15.57
N MET A 124 2.66 -8.14 15.59
CA MET A 124 2.52 -9.54 15.96
C MET A 124 2.04 -9.74 17.41
N LEU A 125 2.51 -8.90 18.34
CA LEU A 125 2.02 -8.93 19.72
C LEU A 125 0.55 -8.53 19.79
N TRP A 126 0.16 -7.42 19.15
CA TRP A 126 -1.21 -6.94 19.15
C TRP A 126 -2.19 -7.96 18.58
N PHE A 127 -1.90 -8.50 17.41
CA PHE A 127 -2.77 -9.51 16.78
C PHE A 127 -2.92 -10.79 17.62
N ALA A 128 -1.85 -11.20 18.32
CA ALA A 128 -1.89 -12.34 19.20
C ALA A 128 -2.69 -12.07 20.49
N GLU A 129 -2.59 -10.87 21.07
CA GLU A 129 -3.38 -10.43 22.23
C GLU A 129 -4.87 -10.31 21.87
N GLU A 130 -5.16 -9.75 20.70
CA GLU A 130 -6.51 -9.62 20.15
C GLU A 130 -7.08 -10.95 19.64
N LYS A 131 -6.32 -12.04 19.67
CA LYS A 131 -6.72 -13.38 19.22
C LYS A 131 -7.29 -13.37 17.80
N CYS A 132 -6.58 -12.70 16.88
CA CYS A 132 -6.98 -12.68 15.48
C CYS A 132 -7.01 -14.08 14.90
N ASP A 133 -8.08 -14.44 14.20
CA ASP A 133 -8.21 -15.72 13.50
C ASP A 133 -7.25 -15.79 12.32
N ILE A 134 -7.07 -14.66 11.65
CA ILE A 134 -6.19 -14.50 10.49
C ILE A 134 -5.65 -13.06 10.42
N VAL A 135 -4.42 -12.90 9.95
CA VAL A 135 -3.77 -11.60 9.75
C VAL A 135 -3.44 -11.44 8.27
N VAL A 136 -3.92 -10.36 7.66
CA VAL A 136 -3.48 -9.92 6.34
C VAL A 136 -2.25 -9.05 6.54
N LEU A 137 -1.10 -9.55 6.08
CA LEU A 137 0.23 -9.03 6.38
C LEU A 137 0.88 -8.48 5.10
N GLU A 138 0.96 -7.15 4.97
CA GLU A 138 1.63 -6.49 3.86
C GLU A 138 3.14 -6.46 4.08
N VAL A 139 3.91 -6.87 3.06
CA VAL A 139 5.37 -6.74 3.01
C VAL A 139 5.76 -5.27 2.87
N GLY A 140 6.73 -4.82 3.66
CA GLY A 140 7.28 -3.46 3.56
C GLY A 140 8.12 -3.27 2.31
N LEU A 141 9.16 -4.09 2.14
CA LEU A 141 10.09 -4.01 1.01
C LEU A 141 10.57 -5.39 0.55
N GLY A 142 10.49 -5.65 -0.77
CA GLY A 142 10.94 -6.92 -1.33
C GLY A 142 10.02 -8.07 -0.95
N GLY A 143 10.48 -8.93 -0.07
CA GLY A 143 9.79 -10.12 0.45
C GLY A 143 10.73 -11.05 1.20
N THR A 144 11.74 -11.62 0.54
CA THR A 144 12.67 -12.64 1.10
C THR A 144 13.26 -12.23 2.46
N LEU A 145 13.73 -11.00 2.55
CA LEU A 145 14.43 -10.47 3.73
C LEU A 145 13.62 -9.42 4.49
N ASP A 146 12.35 -9.25 4.14
CA ASP A 146 11.44 -8.36 4.85
C ASP A 146 11.11 -8.93 6.23
N SER A 147 11.06 -8.08 7.25
CA SER A 147 10.81 -8.51 8.63
C SER A 147 9.47 -9.25 8.80
N THR A 148 8.49 -9.00 7.93
CA THR A 148 7.22 -9.74 7.93
C THR A 148 7.39 -11.21 7.53
N ASN A 149 8.49 -11.56 6.83
CA ASN A 149 8.72 -12.90 6.32
C ASN A 149 9.28 -13.90 7.36
N VAL A 150 9.29 -13.54 8.64
CA VAL A 150 9.64 -14.44 9.76
C VAL A 150 8.57 -15.47 10.08
N ILE A 151 7.37 -15.32 9.54
CA ILE A 151 6.21 -16.18 9.78
C ILE A 151 6.42 -17.59 9.21
N ASP A 152 5.69 -18.57 9.73
CA ASP A 152 5.55 -19.91 9.16
C ASP A 152 4.82 -19.86 7.80
N PRO A 153 4.72 -20.97 7.04
CA PRO A 153 4.00 -20.97 5.77
C PRO A 153 2.61 -20.36 5.89
N PRO A 154 2.30 -19.28 5.14
CA PRO A 154 1.01 -18.60 5.25
C PRO A 154 -0.13 -19.48 4.69
N GLU A 155 -1.37 -19.16 5.07
CA GLU A 155 -2.57 -19.75 4.47
C GLU A 155 -2.65 -19.48 2.97
N CYS A 156 -2.16 -18.31 2.54
CA CYS A 156 -1.98 -17.95 1.15
C CYS A 156 -0.92 -16.85 1.02
N ALA A 157 0.01 -17.01 0.09
CA ALA A 157 0.88 -15.93 -0.38
C ALA A 157 0.19 -15.22 -1.55
N VAL A 158 0.22 -13.88 -1.58
CA VAL A 158 -0.40 -13.08 -2.63
C VAL A 158 0.65 -12.15 -3.23
N ILE A 159 0.86 -12.23 -4.54
CA ILE A 159 1.79 -11.37 -5.27
C ILE A 159 0.98 -10.44 -6.18
N THR A 160 0.98 -9.14 -5.84
CA THR A 160 0.27 -8.10 -6.58
C THR A 160 1.06 -7.67 -7.82
N ALA A 161 0.58 -6.65 -8.54
CA ALA A 161 1.20 -6.16 -9.77
C ALA A 161 2.69 -5.83 -9.57
N LEU A 162 3.53 -6.35 -10.47
CA LEU A 162 4.98 -6.15 -10.48
C LEU A 162 5.40 -5.08 -11.48
N GLY A 163 6.37 -4.30 -11.12
CA GLY A 163 6.98 -3.27 -11.94
C GLY A 163 8.32 -2.83 -11.34
N MET A 164 9.05 -2.02 -12.08
CA MET A 164 10.35 -1.49 -11.62
C MET A 164 10.14 -0.52 -10.47
N ASP A 165 10.73 -0.81 -9.32
CA ASP A 165 10.82 0.05 -8.14
C ASP A 165 11.92 -0.50 -7.22
N HIS A 166 12.48 0.36 -6.36
CA HIS A 166 13.52 -0.03 -5.40
C HIS A 166 14.70 -0.78 -6.03
N VAL A 167 15.13 -0.34 -7.22
CA VAL A 167 16.18 -1.04 -8.00
C VAL A 167 17.52 -1.11 -7.28
N LYS A 168 17.80 -0.17 -6.37
CA LYS A 168 19.02 -0.17 -5.56
C LYS A 168 19.04 -1.31 -4.54
N GLU A 169 17.87 -1.63 -3.97
CA GLU A 169 17.71 -2.64 -2.92
C GLU A 169 17.38 -4.03 -3.48
N LEU A 170 16.61 -4.09 -4.58
CA LEU A 170 16.05 -5.33 -5.10
C LEU A 170 16.73 -5.86 -6.36
N GLY A 171 17.54 -5.02 -7.03
CA GLY A 171 18.22 -5.36 -8.27
C GLY A 171 17.67 -4.62 -9.50
N PRO A 172 18.45 -4.58 -10.57
CA PRO A 172 18.21 -3.75 -11.76
C PRO A 172 17.18 -4.33 -12.74
N THR A 173 16.75 -5.58 -12.55
CA THR A 173 15.84 -6.24 -13.50
C THR A 173 14.49 -6.59 -12.86
N ILE A 174 13.47 -6.76 -13.70
CA ILE A 174 12.16 -7.21 -13.22
C ILE A 174 12.22 -8.64 -12.63
N ALA A 175 13.15 -9.47 -13.13
CA ALA A 175 13.41 -10.81 -12.60
C ALA A 175 13.95 -10.77 -11.17
N ASP A 176 14.89 -9.85 -10.88
CA ASP A 176 15.44 -9.66 -9.52
C ASP A 176 14.33 -9.21 -8.55
N ILE A 177 13.52 -8.25 -8.97
CA ILE A 177 12.38 -7.75 -8.19
C ILE A 177 11.38 -8.87 -7.94
N ALA A 178 11.07 -9.67 -8.95
CA ALA A 178 10.17 -10.82 -8.83
C ALA A 178 10.76 -11.89 -7.89
N ALA A 179 12.05 -12.18 -7.97
CA ALA A 179 12.72 -13.14 -7.10
C ALA A 179 12.68 -12.70 -5.62
N ALA A 180 12.96 -11.41 -5.35
CA ALA A 180 12.87 -10.86 -4.01
C ALA A 180 11.46 -10.99 -3.43
N LYS A 181 10.41 -10.72 -4.24
CA LYS A 181 9.01 -10.80 -3.80
C LYS A 181 8.52 -12.25 -3.69
N ALA A 182 8.94 -13.13 -4.58
CA ALA A 182 8.64 -14.56 -4.53
C ALA A 182 9.19 -15.25 -3.27
N GLY A 183 10.11 -14.62 -2.53
CA GLY A 183 10.61 -15.12 -1.25
C GLY A 183 9.56 -15.25 -0.14
N ILE A 184 8.36 -14.74 -0.34
CA ILE A 184 7.23 -14.99 0.57
C ILE A 184 6.54 -16.33 0.30
N ILE A 185 6.84 -16.99 -0.82
CA ILE A 185 6.32 -18.31 -1.16
C ILE A 185 7.07 -19.35 -0.33
N LYS A 186 6.34 -20.09 0.50
CA LYS A 186 6.90 -21.05 1.45
C LYS A 186 6.44 -22.47 1.15
N PRO A 187 7.16 -23.49 1.64
CA PRO A 187 6.87 -24.90 1.33
C PRO A 187 5.39 -25.26 1.50
N GLY A 188 4.76 -25.74 0.43
CA GLY A 188 3.38 -26.22 0.42
C GLY A 188 2.28 -25.15 0.58
N SER A 189 2.65 -23.88 0.80
CA SER A 189 1.67 -22.79 0.92
C SER A 189 1.20 -22.34 -0.46
N PRO A 190 -0.11 -22.25 -0.72
CA PRO A 190 -0.60 -21.79 -2.01
C PRO A 190 -0.21 -20.33 -2.26
N VAL A 191 0.01 -20.02 -3.53
CA VAL A 191 0.32 -18.66 -3.98
C VAL A 191 -0.65 -18.22 -5.07
N VAL A 192 -1.14 -16.98 -4.95
CA VAL A 192 -1.95 -16.32 -5.97
C VAL A 192 -1.15 -15.14 -6.52
N SER A 193 -0.96 -15.11 -7.85
CA SER A 193 -0.21 -14.06 -8.54
C SER A 193 -1.11 -13.26 -9.46
N TYR A 194 -0.88 -11.95 -9.48
CA TYR A 194 -1.54 -11.04 -10.41
C TYR A 194 -1.23 -11.36 -11.87
N GLY A 195 0.01 -11.79 -12.17
CA GLY A 195 0.48 -12.10 -13.50
C GLY A 195 0.64 -10.89 -14.43
N GLY A 196 0.88 -11.17 -15.71
CA GLY A 196 0.90 -10.18 -16.78
C GLY A 196 2.28 -9.58 -17.11
N VAL A 197 3.35 -10.05 -16.47
CA VAL A 197 4.74 -9.71 -16.80
C VAL A 197 5.51 -11.01 -17.01
N PRO A 198 5.68 -11.48 -18.26
CA PRO A 198 6.17 -12.83 -18.56
C PRO A 198 7.46 -13.23 -17.87
N GLU A 199 8.44 -12.33 -17.80
CA GLU A 199 9.73 -12.56 -17.14
C GLU A 199 9.55 -12.75 -15.62
N ALA A 200 8.72 -11.93 -14.98
CA ALA A 200 8.41 -12.04 -13.56
C ALA A 200 7.56 -13.28 -13.26
N ASP A 201 6.60 -13.59 -14.14
CA ASP A 201 5.71 -14.76 -14.02
C ASP A 201 6.52 -16.05 -14.09
N ALA A 202 7.54 -16.13 -14.95
CA ALA A 202 8.46 -17.25 -15.03
C ALA A 202 9.23 -17.47 -13.73
N VAL A 203 9.69 -16.40 -13.08
CA VAL A 203 10.39 -16.45 -11.78
C VAL A 203 9.43 -16.96 -10.69
N ILE A 204 8.23 -16.39 -10.59
CA ILE A 204 7.23 -16.81 -9.59
C ILE A 204 6.86 -18.29 -9.79
N ALA A 205 6.63 -18.72 -11.03
CA ALA A 205 6.30 -20.12 -11.33
C ALA A 205 7.45 -21.09 -10.99
N ARG A 206 8.70 -20.67 -11.21
CA ARG A 206 9.89 -21.46 -10.80
C ARG A 206 9.94 -21.60 -9.28
N VAL A 207 9.86 -20.49 -8.54
CA VAL A 207 9.90 -20.52 -7.06
C VAL A 207 8.74 -21.33 -6.50
N ALA A 208 7.53 -21.19 -7.04
CA ALA A 208 6.38 -21.97 -6.60
C ALA A 208 6.62 -23.48 -6.76
N ARG A 209 7.19 -23.91 -7.89
CA ARG A 209 7.58 -25.33 -8.11
C ARG A 209 8.63 -25.79 -7.12
N GLU A 210 9.70 -24.99 -6.91
CA GLU A 210 10.77 -25.29 -5.95
C GLU A 210 10.25 -25.45 -4.53
N GLN A 211 9.20 -24.70 -4.17
CA GLN A 211 8.55 -24.76 -2.86
C GLN A 211 7.38 -25.76 -2.78
N ASN A 212 7.10 -26.51 -3.84
CA ASN A 212 5.89 -27.35 -3.94
C ASN A 212 4.60 -26.57 -3.58
N ALA A 213 4.56 -25.30 -3.91
CA ALA A 213 3.47 -24.37 -3.63
C ALA A 213 2.49 -24.35 -4.81
N PRO A 214 1.20 -24.66 -4.61
CA PRO A 214 0.20 -24.52 -5.67
C PRO A 214 0.10 -23.06 -6.14
N LEU A 215 0.35 -22.81 -7.43
CA LEU A 215 0.28 -21.48 -8.02
C LEU A 215 -1.04 -21.30 -8.77
N THR A 216 -1.75 -20.23 -8.43
CA THR A 216 -2.90 -19.72 -9.19
C THR A 216 -2.56 -18.34 -9.76
N VAL A 217 -2.57 -18.18 -11.06
CA VAL A 217 -2.47 -16.88 -11.73
C VAL A 217 -3.88 -16.37 -11.98
N VAL A 218 -4.13 -15.10 -11.66
CA VAL A 218 -5.45 -14.49 -11.87
C VAL A 218 -5.77 -14.43 -13.37
N ASP A 219 -6.91 -15.00 -13.76
CA ASP A 219 -7.41 -14.90 -15.12
C ASP A 219 -8.19 -13.60 -15.33
N LEU A 220 -7.47 -12.54 -15.66
CA LEU A 220 -8.05 -11.22 -15.90
C LEU A 220 -8.92 -11.14 -17.17
N SER A 221 -8.93 -12.17 -18.03
CA SER A 221 -9.86 -12.23 -19.17
C SER A 221 -11.32 -12.41 -18.72
N ARG A 222 -11.52 -12.90 -17.50
CA ARG A 222 -12.84 -13.07 -16.87
C ARG A 222 -13.34 -11.79 -16.16
N LEU A 223 -12.50 -10.75 -16.07
CA LEU A 223 -12.87 -9.48 -15.48
C LEU A 223 -13.56 -8.60 -16.52
N LYS A 224 -14.82 -8.26 -16.27
CA LYS A 224 -15.59 -7.32 -17.08
C LYS A 224 -15.96 -6.10 -16.24
N VAL A 225 -15.37 -4.95 -16.55
CA VAL A 225 -15.74 -3.69 -15.93
C VAL A 225 -16.93 -3.12 -16.66
N GLU A 226 -18.07 -3.03 -15.98
CA GLU A 226 -19.32 -2.58 -16.59
C GLU A 226 -19.42 -1.04 -16.64
N GLY A 227 -18.72 -0.34 -15.73
CA GLY A 227 -18.72 1.10 -15.64
C GLY A 227 -18.47 1.59 -14.23
N GLY A 228 -18.83 2.84 -13.96
CA GLY A 228 -18.74 3.45 -12.65
C GLY A 228 -18.76 4.97 -12.74
N ASP A 229 -19.03 5.58 -11.61
CA ASP A 229 -19.02 7.02 -11.38
C ASP A 229 -17.81 7.42 -10.50
N LEU A 230 -17.90 8.55 -9.83
CA LEU A 230 -16.88 9.02 -8.90
C LEU A 230 -17.03 8.44 -7.48
N ASP A 231 -18.05 7.58 -7.24
CA ASP A 231 -18.29 6.93 -5.94
C ASP A 231 -17.90 5.44 -5.97
N ALA A 232 -18.07 4.77 -7.11
CA ALA A 232 -17.75 3.35 -7.22
C ALA A 232 -17.52 2.89 -8.67
N VAL A 233 -16.89 1.73 -8.78
CA VAL A 233 -16.76 0.94 -10.01
C VAL A 233 -17.62 -0.31 -9.87
N THR A 234 -18.36 -0.67 -10.92
CA THR A 234 -19.11 -1.94 -11.01
C THR A 234 -18.40 -2.87 -11.97
N PHE A 235 -18.24 -4.13 -11.59
CA PHE A 235 -17.59 -5.14 -12.39
C PHE A 235 -18.13 -6.55 -12.14
N ASP A 236 -17.96 -7.42 -13.14
CA ASP A 236 -18.17 -8.86 -13.01
C ASP A 236 -16.82 -9.57 -12.94
N PHE A 237 -16.71 -10.58 -12.12
CA PHE A 237 -15.54 -11.44 -12.09
C PHE A 237 -15.88 -12.85 -11.59
N ASP A 238 -15.64 -13.85 -12.43
CA ASP A 238 -15.65 -15.27 -12.08
C ASP A 238 -16.93 -15.72 -11.35
N GLY A 239 -18.11 -15.36 -11.87
CA GLY A 239 -19.43 -15.70 -11.30
C GLY A 239 -19.92 -14.78 -10.18
N LEU A 240 -19.18 -13.72 -9.87
CA LEU A 240 -19.66 -12.60 -9.06
C LEU A 240 -20.03 -11.45 -10.01
N ASP A 241 -21.32 -11.26 -10.27
CA ASP A 241 -21.81 -10.25 -11.22
C ASP A 241 -22.23 -8.98 -10.48
N GLY A 242 -22.02 -7.81 -11.07
CA GLY A 242 -22.43 -6.51 -10.55
C GLY A 242 -21.80 -6.16 -9.20
N VAL A 243 -20.54 -6.52 -8.95
CA VAL A 243 -19.81 -6.17 -7.73
C VAL A 243 -19.55 -4.68 -7.72
N ARG A 244 -20.02 -3.98 -6.69
CA ARG A 244 -19.77 -2.56 -6.48
C ARG A 244 -18.54 -2.37 -5.60
N LEU A 245 -17.55 -1.59 -6.09
CA LEU A 245 -16.29 -1.33 -5.40
C LEU A 245 -16.10 0.18 -5.23
N PRO A 246 -16.05 0.73 -4.00
CA PRO A 246 -15.90 2.17 -3.76
C PRO A 246 -14.46 2.69 -3.92
N LEU A 247 -13.57 1.91 -4.50
CA LEU A 247 -12.23 2.32 -4.89
C LEU A 247 -12.21 2.58 -6.40
N ILE A 248 -12.24 3.84 -6.80
CA ILE A 248 -12.59 4.27 -8.16
C ILE A 248 -11.44 4.26 -9.17
N GLY A 249 -10.20 3.98 -8.77
CA GLY A 249 -9.07 3.84 -9.71
C GLY A 249 -9.29 2.68 -10.68
N SER A 250 -9.01 2.88 -11.98
CA SER A 250 -9.23 1.88 -13.04
C SER A 250 -8.46 0.56 -12.82
N TYR A 251 -7.46 0.56 -11.96
CA TYR A 251 -6.68 -0.61 -11.57
C TYR A 251 -7.31 -1.40 -10.40
N GLN A 252 -8.26 -0.82 -9.68
CA GLN A 252 -8.84 -1.44 -8.48
C GLN A 252 -9.69 -2.68 -8.77
N PRO A 253 -10.48 -2.77 -9.86
CA PRO A 253 -11.15 -4.03 -10.22
C PRO A 253 -10.20 -5.20 -10.42
N LYS A 254 -8.98 -4.95 -10.94
CA LYS A 254 -7.95 -5.98 -11.09
C LYS A 254 -7.36 -6.41 -9.73
N ASN A 255 -7.16 -5.46 -8.80
CA ASN A 255 -6.78 -5.79 -7.42
C ASN A 255 -7.88 -6.58 -6.71
N ALA A 256 -9.16 -6.26 -6.97
CA ALA A 256 -10.30 -7.01 -6.46
C ALA A 256 -10.35 -8.44 -7.04
N ALA A 257 -10.09 -8.61 -8.33
CA ALA A 257 -10.00 -9.94 -8.94
C ALA A 257 -8.90 -10.81 -8.28
N LEU A 258 -7.75 -10.21 -7.96
CA LEU A 258 -6.68 -10.88 -7.20
C LEU A 258 -7.14 -11.26 -5.79
N ALA A 259 -7.80 -10.33 -5.08
CA ALA A 259 -8.32 -10.60 -3.73
C ALA A 259 -9.41 -11.71 -3.76
N ILE A 260 -10.35 -11.67 -4.70
CA ILE A 260 -11.39 -12.70 -4.89
C ILE A 260 -10.73 -14.07 -5.13
N THR A 261 -9.74 -14.12 -6.01
CA THR A 261 -9.00 -15.37 -6.30
C THR A 261 -8.33 -15.92 -5.05
N ALA A 262 -7.67 -15.08 -4.26
CA ALA A 262 -7.03 -15.48 -3.00
C ALA A 262 -8.06 -15.97 -1.96
N LEU A 263 -9.20 -15.30 -1.83
CA LEU A 263 -10.29 -15.73 -0.94
C LEU A 263 -10.86 -17.09 -1.35
N ARG A 264 -10.95 -17.37 -2.65
CA ARG A 264 -11.36 -18.69 -3.14
C ARG A 264 -10.34 -19.79 -2.87
N VAL A 265 -9.05 -19.47 -2.97
CA VAL A 265 -7.98 -20.38 -2.55
C VAL A 265 -8.07 -20.67 -1.06
N LEU A 266 -8.29 -19.67 -0.22
CA LEU A 266 -8.54 -19.85 1.22
C LEU A 266 -9.77 -20.70 1.49
N ARG A 267 -10.88 -20.50 0.76
CA ARG A 267 -12.09 -21.34 0.83
C ARG A 267 -11.76 -22.82 0.56
N GLY A 268 -10.94 -23.09 -0.45
CA GLY A 268 -10.44 -24.43 -0.78
C GLY A 268 -9.59 -25.06 0.34
N ARG A 269 -9.06 -24.26 1.26
CA ARG A 269 -8.33 -24.70 2.46
C ARG A 269 -9.20 -24.84 3.70
N GLY A 270 -10.51 -24.67 3.57
CA GLY A 270 -11.47 -24.87 4.66
C GLY A 270 -11.92 -23.58 5.37
N TRP A 271 -11.50 -22.39 4.91
CA TRP A 271 -12.03 -21.13 5.42
C TRP A 271 -13.47 -20.92 4.92
N ASN A 272 -14.41 -20.65 5.83
CA ASN A 272 -15.80 -20.40 5.44
C ASN A 272 -15.97 -18.96 4.94
N ILE A 273 -15.82 -18.76 3.64
CA ILE A 273 -15.91 -17.43 3.00
C ILE A 273 -16.97 -17.50 1.88
N PRO A 274 -18.25 -17.30 2.17
CA PRO A 274 -19.30 -17.33 1.14
C PRO A 274 -19.19 -16.12 0.19
N ASP A 275 -19.71 -16.25 -1.02
CA ASP A 275 -19.69 -15.19 -2.03
C ASP A 275 -20.40 -13.91 -1.55
N SER A 276 -21.42 -14.03 -0.70
CA SER A 276 -22.05 -12.89 -0.04
C SER A 276 -21.09 -12.10 0.84
N ALA A 277 -20.19 -12.76 1.56
CA ALA A 277 -19.16 -12.09 2.38
C ALA A 277 -18.11 -11.39 1.49
N ILE A 278 -17.72 -12.01 0.37
CA ILE A 278 -16.82 -11.38 -0.61
C ILE A 278 -17.46 -10.11 -1.15
N ARG A 279 -18.72 -10.17 -1.61
CA ARG A 279 -19.47 -9.02 -2.10
C ARG A 279 -19.54 -7.91 -1.05
N THR A 280 -20.03 -8.23 0.13
CA THR A 280 -20.20 -7.28 1.23
C THR A 280 -18.87 -6.62 1.61
N GLY A 281 -17.79 -7.39 1.68
CA GLY A 281 -16.46 -6.87 2.00
C GLY A 281 -15.93 -5.92 0.94
N LEU A 282 -16.09 -6.24 -0.35
CA LEU A 282 -15.68 -5.36 -1.44
C LEU A 282 -16.51 -4.07 -1.51
N GLU A 283 -17.82 -4.14 -1.22
CA GLU A 283 -18.71 -2.97 -1.18
C GLU A 283 -18.43 -2.01 -0.02
N ARG A 284 -17.82 -2.50 1.06
CA ARG A 284 -17.51 -1.72 2.27
C ARG A 284 -16.07 -1.29 2.39
N VAL A 285 -15.17 -1.80 1.54
CA VAL A 285 -13.75 -1.50 1.66
C VAL A 285 -13.48 -0.01 1.51
N SER A 286 -12.66 0.52 2.40
CA SER A 286 -12.13 1.89 2.32
C SER A 286 -10.61 1.81 2.37
N TRP A 287 -9.94 2.55 1.48
CA TRP A 287 -8.49 2.61 1.46
C TRP A 287 -8.01 4.00 1.04
N PRO A 288 -7.80 4.91 2.00
CA PRO A 288 -7.41 6.29 1.74
C PRO A 288 -6.11 6.41 0.92
N GLY A 289 -5.96 7.52 0.18
CA GLY A 289 -4.77 7.85 -0.59
C GLY A 289 -4.53 6.97 -1.82
N ARG A 290 -5.53 6.25 -2.31
CA ARG A 290 -5.44 5.47 -3.54
C ARG A 290 -6.54 5.86 -4.51
N PHE A 291 -6.26 6.86 -5.35
CA PHE A 291 -7.21 7.50 -6.26
C PHE A 291 -8.48 7.94 -5.51
N GLU A 292 -8.26 8.58 -4.38
CA GLU A 292 -9.30 8.98 -3.45
C GLU A 292 -9.88 10.33 -3.85
N LEU A 293 -11.20 10.42 -3.88
CA LEU A 293 -11.93 11.66 -4.16
C LEU A 293 -12.25 12.37 -2.84
N LEU A 294 -11.64 13.52 -2.60
CA LEU A 294 -11.89 14.36 -1.43
C LEU A 294 -13.03 15.36 -1.67
N ARG A 295 -13.31 15.70 -2.92
CA ARG A 295 -14.41 16.59 -3.34
C ARG A 295 -14.84 16.22 -4.76
N HIS A 296 -16.17 16.23 -5.00
CA HIS A 296 -16.74 15.84 -6.29
C HIS A 296 -16.68 16.97 -7.33
N SER A 297 -16.99 18.21 -6.95
CA SER A 297 -17.08 19.32 -7.91
C SER A 297 -16.63 20.64 -7.28
N PRO A 298 -15.64 21.33 -7.87
CA PRO A 298 -14.65 20.74 -8.78
C PRO A 298 -13.90 19.61 -8.11
N ALA A 299 -13.57 18.55 -8.86
CA ALA A 299 -12.98 17.36 -8.25
C ALA A 299 -11.62 17.66 -7.61
N PHE A 300 -11.40 17.12 -6.40
CA PHE A 300 -10.09 17.08 -5.74
C PHE A 300 -9.73 15.63 -5.43
N LEU A 301 -8.69 15.14 -6.08
CA LEU A 301 -8.21 13.76 -5.99
C LEU A 301 -6.90 13.69 -5.22
N LEU A 302 -6.73 12.61 -4.46
CA LEU A 302 -5.50 12.28 -3.75
C LEU A 302 -5.05 10.87 -4.14
N ASP A 303 -3.81 10.74 -4.64
CA ASP A 303 -3.26 9.44 -5.03
C ASP A 303 -1.80 9.28 -4.60
N GLY A 304 -1.47 8.10 -4.09
CA GLY A 304 -0.13 7.78 -3.59
C GLY A 304 0.83 7.21 -4.64
N SER A 305 0.57 7.36 -5.93
CA SER A 305 1.48 6.92 -6.99
C SER A 305 2.81 7.65 -6.91
N HIS A 306 3.91 6.86 -6.85
CA HIS A 306 5.25 7.37 -6.56
C HIS A 306 6.34 6.71 -7.43
N ASN A 307 5.95 5.92 -8.41
CA ASN A 307 6.83 5.31 -9.42
C ASN A 307 6.13 5.34 -10.79
N ALA A 308 6.89 5.15 -11.86
CA ALA A 308 6.35 5.23 -13.22
C ALA A 308 5.24 4.21 -13.49
N HIS A 309 5.35 3.00 -12.96
CA HIS A 309 4.30 1.97 -13.10
C HIS A 309 2.98 2.39 -12.43
N GLY A 310 3.03 2.90 -11.19
CA GLY A 310 1.84 3.45 -10.51
C GLY A 310 1.29 4.68 -11.22
N MET A 311 2.18 5.58 -11.67
CA MET A 311 1.78 6.79 -12.39
C MET A 311 1.01 6.50 -13.68
N ARG A 312 1.42 5.46 -14.45
CA ARG A 312 0.65 5.00 -15.63
C ARG A 312 -0.77 4.59 -15.24
N ALA A 313 -0.93 3.85 -14.15
CA ALA A 313 -2.25 3.41 -13.68
C ALA A 313 -3.12 4.60 -13.24
N THR A 314 -2.54 5.58 -12.54
CA THR A 314 -3.24 6.81 -12.15
C THR A 314 -3.63 7.64 -13.36
N VAL A 315 -2.71 7.86 -14.31
CA VAL A 315 -3.00 8.59 -15.55
C VAL A 315 -4.11 7.91 -16.35
N GLN A 316 -4.13 6.58 -16.42
CA GLN A 316 -5.23 5.85 -17.06
C GLN A 316 -6.54 6.11 -16.32
N SER A 317 -6.54 6.05 -14.99
CA SER A 317 -7.73 6.34 -14.19
C SER A 317 -8.25 7.77 -14.37
N LEU A 318 -7.34 8.76 -14.48
CA LEU A 318 -7.70 10.14 -14.77
C LEU A 318 -8.38 10.28 -16.15
N ARG A 319 -7.86 9.61 -17.16
CA ARG A 319 -8.45 9.60 -18.52
C ARG A 319 -9.82 8.95 -18.55
N ASP A 320 -9.97 7.83 -17.84
CA ASP A 320 -11.22 7.06 -17.81
C ASP A 320 -12.33 7.80 -17.06
N ARG A 321 -11.99 8.45 -15.94
CA ARG A 321 -12.97 9.13 -15.07
C ARG A 321 -13.24 10.60 -15.45
N PHE A 322 -12.30 11.25 -16.10
CA PHE A 322 -12.37 12.67 -16.48
C PHE A 322 -11.97 12.86 -17.93
N PRO A 323 -12.73 12.29 -18.90
CA PRO A 323 -12.36 12.32 -20.31
C PRO A 323 -12.26 13.77 -20.81
N GLY A 324 -11.14 14.08 -21.48
CA GLY A 324 -10.87 15.38 -22.07
C GLY A 324 -10.50 16.50 -21.10
N GLN A 325 -10.52 16.26 -19.79
CA GLN A 325 -10.18 17.29 -18.81
C GLN A 325 -8.67 17.47 -18.62
N LYS A 326 -8.29 18.69 -18.24
CA LYS A 326 -6.93 19.05 -17.82
C LYS A 326 -6.91 19.33 -16.32
N PHE A 327 -5.83 18.90 -15.67
CA PHE A 327 -5.68 18.93 -14.22
C PHE A 327 -4.71 20.01 -13.76
N VAL A 328 -4.96 20.58 -12.60
CA VAL A 328 -3.91 21.16 -11.79
C VAL A 328 -3.34 20.03 -10.94
N PHE A 329 -2.04 19.75 -11.11
CA PHE A 329 -1.36 18.74 -10.30
C PHE A 329 -0.66 19.40 -9.11
N LEU A 330 -1.00 18.96 -7.89
CA LEU A 330 -0.23 19.23 -6.69
C LEU A 330 0.76 18.07 -6.52
N LEU A 331 2.06 18.35 -6.70
CA LEU A 331 3.05 17.30 -6.89
C LEU A 331 4.17 17.37 -5.84
N SER A 332 4.47 16.22 -5.24
CA SER A 332 5.67 15.99 -4.42
C SER A 332 6.30 14.66 -4.82
N ILE A 333 7.60 14.65 -5.13
CA ILE A 333 8.31 13.44 -5.58
C ILE A 333 9.56 13.26 -4.71
N MET A 334 9.90 12.00 -4.40
CA MET A 334 11.16 11.66 -3.72
C MET A 334 12.33 11.78 -4.69
N ALA A 335 13.48 12.29 -4.20
CA ALA A 335 14.67 12.55 -5.01
C ALA A 335 15.30 11.28 -5.64
N ASP A 336 14.99 10.11 -5.08
CA ASP A 336 15.48 8.81 -5.55
C ASP A 336 14.63 8.18 -6.67
N LYS A 337 13.55 8.85 -7.12
CA LYS A 337 12.63 8.33 -8.15
C LYS A 337 12.95 8.86 -9.55
N ASP A 338 12.48 8.14 -10.57
CA ASP A 338 12.58 8.61 -11.96
C ASP A 338 11.57 9.72 -12.24
N VAL A 339 11.98 10.94 -11.91
CA VAL A 339 11.16 12.15 -12.11
C VAL A 339 10.86 12.38 -13.60
N GLY A 340 11.80 12.06 -14.47
CA GLY A 340 11.66 12.27 -15.91
C GLY A 340 10.50 11.49 -16.51
N GLU A 341 10.46 10.18 -16.22
CA GLU A 341 9.38 9.31 -16.70
C GLU A 341 8.02 9.67 -16.08
N MET A 342 7.99 9.96 -14.77
CA MET A 342 6.75 10.37 -14.10
C MET A 342 6.17 11.65 -14.70
N LEU A 343 7.01 12.67 -14.95
CA LEU A 343 6.58 13.93 -15.54
C LEU A 343 6.10 13.76 -17.00
N ALA A 344 6.77 12.93 -17.78
CA ALA A 344 6.35 12.64 -19.16
C ALA A 344 4.92 12.06 -19.23
N LEU A 345 4.50 11.30 -18.23
CA LEU A 345 3.14 10.77 -18.13
C LEU A 345 2.10 11.84 -17.76
N LEU A 346 2.45 12.79 -16.89
CA LEU A 346 1.52 13.81 -16.37
C LEU A 346 1.36 15.02 -17.30
N LEU A 347 2.44 15.43 -17.97
CA LEU A 347 2.45 16.64 -18.83
C LEU A 347 1.30 16.69 -19.84
N PRO A 348 0.93 15.59 -20.54
CA PRO A 348 -0.18 15.61 -21.49
C PRO A 348 -1.55 15.92 -20.86
N LEU A 349 -1.72 15.71 -19.55
CA LEU A 349 -2.96 15.97 -18.83
C LEU A 349 -2.93 17.30 -18.05
N ALA A 350 -1.77 17.92 -17.95
CA ALA A 350 -1.58 19.09 -17.11
C ALA A 350 -2.17 20.37 -17.68
N LYS A 351 -2.88 21.12 -16.87
CA LYS A 351 -3.17 22.55 -17.02
C LYS A 351 -2.04 23.36 -16.40
N ARG A 352 -1.67 23.01 -15.16
CA ARG A 352 -0.57 23.58 -14.36
C ARG A 352 -0.08 22.58 -13.33
N PHE A 353 1.09 22.88 -12.76
CA PHE A 353 1.64 22.17 -11.61
C PHE A 353 1.87 23.15 -10.46
N VAL A 354 1.57 22.70 -9.25
CA VAL A 354 2.02 23.29 -7.99
C VAL A 354 2.91 22.25 -7.33
N THR A 355 4.13 22.61 -7.00
CA THR A 355 5.08 21.68 -6.38
C THR A 355 5.28 21.99 -4.90
N VAL A 356 5.37 20.96 -4.08
CA VAL A 356 5.64 21.04 -2.63
C VAL A 356 6.67 19.99 -2.24
N ALA A 357 7.33 20.19 -1.10
CA ALA A 357 8.19 19.17 -0.50
C ALA A 357 7.44 18.46 0.64
N ALA A 358 7.38 17.12 0.61
CA ALA A 358 6.89 16.33 1.73
C ALA A 358 7.83 16.45 2.94
N HIS A 359 7.31 16.27 4.16
CA HIS A 359 8.07 16.37 5.41
C HIS A 359 8.99 15.15 5.61
N THR A 360 9.95 14.97 4.71
CA THR A 360 10.97 13.91 4.78
C THR A 360 12.27 14.37 4.10
N PRO A 361 13.44 13.98 4.63
CA PRO A 361 14.74 14.30 4.02
C PRO A 361 14.90 13.77 2.58
N ARG A 362 14.08 12.80 2.18
CA ARG A 362 14.10 12.21 0.84
C ARG A 362 13.31 13.02 -0.19
N ALA A 363 12.50 13.98 0.23
CA ALA A 363 11.69 14.78 -0.69
C ALA A 363 12.58 15.67 -1.57
N MET A 364 12.27 15.72 -2.86
CA MET A 364 12.87 16.72 -3.74
C MET A 364 12.40 18.12 -3.33
N PRO A 365 13.29 19.13 -3.26
CA PRO A 365 12.87 20.51 -3.00
C PRO A 365 11.83 20.97 -4.01
N ALA A 366 10.81 21.70 -3.55
CA ALA A 366 9.69 22.14 -4.38
C ALA A 366 10.14 22.93 -5.63
N GLU A 367 11.09 23.86 -5.46
CA GLU A 367 11.60 24.66 -6.59
C GLU A 367 12.36 23.79 -7.59
N THR A 368 13.20 22.85 -7.13
CA THR A 368 13.91 21.92 -8.01
C THR A 368 12.94 21.11 -8.86
N LEU A 369 11.83 20.62 -8.25
CA LEU A 369 10.81 19.89 -8.97
C LEU A 369 10.09 20.80 -10.00
N ALA A 370 9.80 22.04 -9.64
CA ALA A 370 9.22 23.02 -10.56
C ALA A 370 10.15 23.32 -11.76
N GLU A 371 11.46 23.43 -11.53
CA GLU A 371 12.46 23.59 -12.59
C GLU A 371 12.47 22.40 -13.55
N HIS A 372 12.43 21.15 -13.03
CA HIS A 372 12.32 19.94 -13.85
C HIS A 372 11.09 19.95 -14.76
N ILE A 373 9.96 20.46 -14.25
CA ILE A 373 8.71 20.54 -15.01
C ILE A 373 8.81 21.63 -16.08
N ARG A 374 9.30 22.83 -15.74
CA ARG A 374 9.50 23.94 -16.67
C ARG A 374 10.46 23.60 -17.80
N ALA A 375 11.56 22.92 -17.49
CA ALA A 375 12.52 22.43 -18.48
C ALA A 375 11.91 21.46 -19.51
N ARG A 376 10.76 20.83 -19.18
CA ARG A 376 10.00 19.94 -20.07
C ARG A 376 8.78 20.62 -20.70
N GLY A 377 8.70 21.95 -20.63
CA GLY A 377 7.60 22.75 -21.23
C GLY A 377 6.33 22.82 -20.38
N GLY A 378 6.33 22.30 -19.16
CA GLY A 378 5.21 22.44 -18.24
C GLY A 378 5.17 23.80 -17.56
N LYS A 379 3.96 24.23 -17.14
CA LYS A 379 3.76 25.45 -16.34
C LYS A 379 3.74 25.07 -14.86
N ALA A 380 4.79 25.44 -14.12
CA ALA A 380 4.94 25.05 -12.72
C ALA A 380 5.35 26.21 -11.83
N GLU A 381 4.84 26.20 -10.60
CA GLU A 381 5.24 27.08 -9.51
C GLU A 381 5.45 26.28 -8.23
N ALA A 382 6.43 26.67 -7.43
CA ALA A 382 6.71 26.07 -6.13
C ALA A 382 5.92 26.81 -5.05
N ALA A 383 5.31 26.06 -4.13
CA ALA A 383 4.70 26.63 -2.93
C ALA A 383 5.64 26.47 -1.72
N ALA A 384 5.47 27.34 -0.73
CA ALA A 384 6.31 27.40 0.47
C ALA A 384 6.15 26.14 1.33
N ASP A 385 4.92 25.62 1.43
CA ASP A 385 4.56 24.46 2.21
C ASP A 385 3.34 23.74 1.60
N ILE A 386 2.93 22.63 2.21
CA ILE A 386 1.80 21.83 1.71
C ILE A 386 0.46 22.59 1.83
N PRO A 387 0.11 23.25 2.95
CA PRO A 387 -1.09 24.08 3.02
C PRO A 387 -1.18 25.16 1.95
N ALA A 388 -0.13 25.93 1.74
CA ALA A 388 -0.07 26.94 0.68
C ALA A 388 -0.20 26.29 -0.71
N GLY A 389 0.42 25.13 -0.91
CA GLY A 389 0.31 24.36 -2.15
C GLY A 389 -1.11 23.88 -2.45
N VAL A 390 -1.84 23.39 -1.44
CA VAL A 390 -3.24 22.97 -1.56
C VAL A 390 -4.13 24.17 -1.94
N ALA A 391 -4.02 25.28 -1.19
CA ALA A 391 -4.79 26.50 -1.47
C ALA A 391 -4.53 27.01 -2.89
N ARG A 392 -3.27 27.05 -3.30
CA ARG A 392 -2.87 27.51 -4.63
C ARG A 392 -3.33 26.57 -5.75
N ALA A 393 -3.27 25.26 -5.54
CA ALA A 393 -3.76 24.29 -6.50
C ALA A 393 -5.28 24.41 -6.72
N VAL A 394 -6.04 24.64 -5.65
CA VAL A 394 -7.50 24.86 -5.71
C VAL A 394 -7.81 26.17 -6.46
N GLU A 395 -7.10 27.26 -6.14
CA GLU A 395 -7.25 28.56 -6.82
C GLU A 395 -6.99 28.45 -8.33
N LEU A 396 -5.86 27.84 -8.71
CA LEU A 396 -5.49 27.64 -10.11
C LEU A 396 -6.41 26.66 -10.86
N GLY A 397 -7.00 25.74 -10.11
CA GLY A 397 -7.99 24.81 -10.61
C GLY A 397 -9.20 25.57 -11.15
N GLY A 398 -9.80 26.42 -10.33
CA GLY A 398 -11.12 26.99 -10.65
C GLY A 398 -12.11 25.83 -10.86
N ASP A 399 -12.68 25.72 -12.05
CA ASP A 399 -13.59 24.62 -12.43
C ASP A 399 -12.85 23.35 -12.88
N SER A 400 -11.53 23.39 -13.05
CA SER A 400 -10.73 22.22 -13.45
C SER A 400 -10.43 21.34 -12.23
N PRO A 401 -10.35 20.00 -12.41
CA PRO A 401 -10.01 19.10 -11.31
C PRO A 401 -8.57 19.30 -10.84
N VAL A 402 -8.35 19.08 -9.55
CA VAL A 402 -7.05 19.02 -8.90
C VAL A 402 -6.71 17.57 -8.60
N CYS A 403 -5.46 17.17 -8.82
CA CYS A 403 -4.96 15.86 -8.40
C CYS A 403 -3.64 16.02 -7.64
N ALA A 404 -3.65 15.68 -6.35
CA ALA A 404 -2.48 15.63 -5.50
C ALA A 404 -1.85 14.24 -5.55
N LEU A 405 -0.57 14.13 -5.97
CA LEU A 405 0.10 12.85 -6.14
C LEU A 405 1.64 12.95 -6.13
N GLY A 406 2.31 11.81 -6.25
CA GLY A 406 3.77 11.67 -6.38
C GLY A 406 4.45 11.04 -5.16
N THR A 407 3.78 11.01 -4.02
CA THR A 407 4.22 10.26 -2.83
C THR A 407 3.05 10.05 -1.86
N LEU A 408 3.14 9.00 -1.02
CA LEU A 408 2.21 8.85 0.11
C LEU A 408 2.58 9.73 1.31
N TYR A 409 3.85 10.12 1.44
CA TYR A 409 4.36 10.84 2.61
C TYR A 409 3.78 12.25 2.83
N PHE A 410 3.11 12.83 1.82
CA PHE A 410 2.43 14.11 1.98
C PHE A 410 0.89 13.97 2.02
N SER A 411 0.36 12.76 1.82
CA SER A 411 -1.08 12.54 1.65
C SER A 411 -1.90 12.95 2.88
N GLY A 412 -1.39 12.70 4.08
CA GLY A 412 -2.02 13.13 5.33
C GLY A 412 -2.10 14.65 5.46
N ASP A 413 -0.99 15.32 5.17
CA ASP A 413 -0.90 16.78 5.23
C ASP A 413 -1.82 17.44 4.21
N VAL A 414 -1.88 16.90 2.98
CA VAL A 414 -2.82 17.37 1.94
C VAL A 414 -4.26 17.21 2.39
N ARG A 415 -4.65 16.06 2.97
CA ARG A 415 -6.01 15.85 3.50
C ARG A 415 -6.37 16.87 4.57
N GLN A 416 -5.48 17.08 5.54
CA GLN A 416 -5.69 18.03 6.62
C GLN A 416 -5.78 19.47 6.09
N ALA A 417 -4.87 19.87 5.20
CA ALA A 417 -4.88 21.20 4.59
C ALA A 417 -6.16 21.44 3.76
N PHE A 418 -6.57 20.44 2.97
CA PHE A 418 -7.80 20.52 2.18
C PHE A 418 -9.05 20.58 3.05
N ALA A 419 -9.14 19.79 4.12
CA ALA A 419 -10.26 19.83 5.06
C ALA A 419 -10.38 21.19 5.75
N ARG A 420 -9.26 21.81 6.16
CA ARG A 420 -9.25 23.18 6.74
C ARG A 420 -9.74 24.22 5.73
N LEU A 421 -9.20 24.17 4.51
CA LEU A 421 -9.58 25.11 3.42
C LEU A 421 -11.08 25.06 3.07
N THR A 422 -11.72 23.90 3.25
CA THR A 422 -13.15 23.70 2.91
C THR A 422 -14.09 23.87 4.10
N ALA A 423 -13.56 24.03 5.31
CA ALA A 423 -14.33 24.32 6.52
C ALA A 423 -14.50 25.84 6.78
N GLU A 424 -13.69 26.68 6.11
CA GLU A 424 -13.79 28.14 6.08
C GLU A 424 -14.77 28.60 4.99
#